data_55715d0676bc75ee27efcdd0d33957a3
#
_entry.id   55715d0676bc75ee27efcdd0d33957a3
#
_cell.length_a   1.000
_cell.length_b   1.000
_cell.length_c   1.000
_cell.angle_alpha   90.00
_cell.angle_beta   90.00
_cell.angle_gamma   90.00
#
_symmetry.space_group_name_H-M   'P 1'
#
loop_
_entity.id
_entity.type
_entity.pdbx_description
1 polymer ?
#
loop_
_entity_poly.entity_id
_entity_poly.type
_entity_poly.pdbx_seq_one_letter_code
_entity_poly.pdbx_strand_id
1 'polypeptide(L)'
;MSVRPRRIVMLVQNGVVGDSRVQKEAESAAAAGWEVFLLGRATGRAEEWELGGAAVRLVQVGRVFDRRRHEVRRAWLRSPLAYPPGPLKDYRRKQVRAWRADLETLRAGRASAGRGTAALLPRRAAVTAARGWVGLRARATDRLDAKRAKATGLPERVAGAFWQRVLGDRAWRRLDPALWDLELGFGPVVDALEPDLIHANDFQMLGVGARAKVRAAARGRDVKLVWDVHEFLPGLKPWKDHPWWRPAQLAHEREHAPHADAVVTVSEPLADLLVAEHGLARRPAVVMNAPDTDGLAEAEDVPDLRELCGVEKDTPLMVYSGAPLEQRGIHTMVEALPALPNVHAVLMLSRHHWKYVRDLVARGEELGVAGRLHLLPHLPYRQVVPFVAAADIGVNPVLHHQNHEISLHTKIFDYSHARLPLVVSDVRTVAETVRATGQGEVFRAGDTADFVRAVEAVLADPDRYREAYEGRVPLEEWTWRRQAETLTGVYAGLIGPAPVAVGAAA
;
A
#
# COMPACT_ATOMS: atom_id res chain seq x y z
N MET A 1 -7.48 43.68 5.39
CA MET A 1 -7.50 42.40 6.10
C MET A 1 -6.90 41.36 5.18
N SER A 2 -5.74 40.79 5.49
CA SER A 2 -5.15 39.71 4.71
C SER A 2 -6.10 38.51 4.80
N VAL A 3 -6.64 38.06 3.66
CA VAL A 3 -7.47 36.86 3.60
C VAL A 3 -6.52 35.71 3.87
N ARG A 4 -6.81 34.89 4.89
CA ARG A 4 -6.06 33.65 5.17
C ARG A 4 -6.04 32.79 3.89
N PRO A 5 -4.88 32.26 3.49
CA PRO A 5 -4.83 31.29 2.38
C PRO A 5 -5.75 30.10 2.69
N ARG A 6 -6.45 29.60 1.67
CA ARG A 6 -7.32 28.43 1.81
C ARG A 6 -6.48 27.21 2.10
N ARG A 7 -6.95 26.42 3.06
CA ARG A 7 -6.22 25.27 3.59
C ARG A 7 -6.78 23.95 3.10
N ILE A 8 -5.91 23.14 2.53
CA ILE A 8 -6.19 21.76 2.12
C ILE A 8 -5.52 20.81 3.10
N VAL A 9 -6.29 19.87 3.67
CA VAL A 9 -5.76 18.79 4.49
C VAL A 9 -5.94 17.47 3.73
N MET A 10 -4.83 16.86 3.34
CA MET A 10 -4.78 15.56 2.65
C MET A 10 -4.56 14.46 3.67
N LEU A 11 -5.29 13.35 3.55
CA LEU A 11 -5.27 12.22 4.48
C LEU A 11 -4.83 10.95 3.78
N VAL A 12 -3.84 10.25 4.32
CA VAL A 12 -3.43 8.94 3.80
C VAL A 12 -3.14 7.96 4.93
N GLN A 13 -3.46 6.67 4.73
CA GLN A 13 -3.28 5.65 5.77
C GLN A 13 -1.84 5.11 5.88
N ASN A 14 -0.96 5.44 4.98
CA ASN A 14 0.44 5.02 4.97
C ASN A 14 1.38 6.11 5.53
N GLY A 15 2.69 5.83 5.49
CA GLY A 15 3.73 6.74 5.98
C GLY A 15 4.18 7.80 4.98
N VAL A 16 3.44 8.06 3.90
CA VAL A 16 3.74 9.04 2.84
C VAL A 16 4.94 8.63 1.97
N VAL A 17 6.07 8.29 2.60
CA VAL A 17 7.30 7.89 1.89
C VAL A 17 7.04 6.66 1.02
N GLY A 18 7.34 6.76 -0.28
CA GLY A 18 7.12 5.69 -1.26
C GLY A 18 5.72 5.68 -1.88
N ASP A 19 4.84 6.62 -1.51
CA ASP A 19 3.56 6.85 -2.17
C ASP A 19 3.68 8.08 -3.09
N SER A 20 4.11 7.85 -4.32
CA SER A 20 4.41 8.92 -5.28
C SER A 20 3.17 9.74 -5.65
N ARG A 21 1.98 9.15 -5.65
CA ARG A 21 0.74 9.86 -5.98
C ARG A 21 0.44 10.94 -4.95
N VAL A 22 0.37 10.55 -3.67
CA VAL A 22 0.04 11.48 -2.57
C VAL A 22 1.06 12.60 -2.44
N GLN A 23 2.35 12.28 -2.70
CA GLN A 23 3.42 13.28 -2.69
C GLN A 23 3.20 14.30 -3.81
N LYS A 24 3.03 13.85 -5.05
CA LYS A 24 2.80 14.72 -6.20
C LYS A 24 1.53 15.56 -6.07
N GLU A 25 0.45 15.00 -5.51
CA GLU A 25 -0.79 15.73 -5.22
C GLU A 25 -0.57 16.88 -4.24
N ALA A 26 0.16 16.63 -3.16
CA ALA A 26 0.48 17.63 -2.15
C ALA A 26 1.39 18.74 -2.69
N GLU A 27 2.46 18.36 -3.40
CA GLU A 27 3.38 19.29 -4.06
C GLU A 27 2.63 20.19 -5.07
N SER A 28 1.79 19.59 -5.91
CA SER A 28 1.04 20.35 -6.94
C SER A 28 0.02 21.31 -6.34
N ALA A 29 -0.68 20.89 -5.27
CA ALA A 29 -1.60 21.76 -4.58
C ALA A 29 -0.88 22.93 -3.89
N ALA A 30 0.28 22.69 -3.27
CA ALA A 30 1.10 23.73 -2.66
C ALA A 30 1.67 24.68 -3.71
N ALA A 31 2.20 24.14 -4.83
CA ALA A 31 2.69 24.94 -5.94
C ALA A 31 1.60 25.82 -6.59
N ALA A 32 0.34 25.36 -6.58
CA ALA A 32 -0.78 26.14 -7.04
C ALA A 32 -1.15 27.30 -6.08
N GLY A 33 -0.62 27.34 -4.85
CA GLY A 33 -0.78 28.45 -3.88
C GLY A 33 -1.74 28.18 -2.72
N TRP A 34 -2.20 26.94 -2.52
CA TRP A 34 -2.94 26.59 -1.31
C TRP A 34 -2.00 26.26 -0.14
N GLU A 35 -2.48 26.48 1.10
CA GLU A 35 -1.79 26.00 2.29
C GLU A 35 -2.11 24.49 2.47
N VAL A 36 -1.11 23.62 2.28
CA VAL A 36 -1.31 22.17 2.22
C VAL A 36 -0.69 21.47 3.43
N PHE A 37 -1.50 20.64 4.10
CA PHE A 37 -1.07 19.71 5.13
C PHE A 37 -1.33 18.28 4.67
N LEU A 38 -0.28 17.50 4.52
CA LEU A 38 -0.38 16.07 4.20
C LEU A 38 -0.20 15.25 5.48
N LEU A 39 -1.27 14.61 5.92
CA LEU A 39 -1.29 13.79 7.12
C LEU A 39 -1.17 12.32 6.77
N GLY A 40 -0.04 11.72 7.14
CA GLY A 40 0.23 10.29 7.01
C GLY A 40 0.15 9.56 8.36
N ARG A 41 0.15 8.23 8.33
CA ARG A 41 0.16 7.41 9.54
C ARG A 41 1.58 7.07 9.97
N ALA A 42 1.93 7.40 11.20
CA ALA A 42 3.20 7.01 11.81
C ALA A 42 3.27 5.50 12.06
N THR A 43 4.37 4.88 11.66
CA THR A 43 4.72 3.49 12.02
C THR A 43 5.61 3.41 13.27
N GLY A 44 6.21 4.55 13.66
CA GLY A 44 7.10 4.72 14.80
C GLY A 44 6.80 6.03 15.54
N ARG A 45 7.78 6.94 15.56
CA ARG A 45 7.60 8.29 16.11
C ARG A 45 6.77 9.15 15.16
N ALA A 46 6.14 10.19 15.71
CA ALA A 46 5.60 11.27 14.90
C ALA A 46 6.79 12.01 14.24
N GLU A 47 6.67 12.27 12.95
CA GLU A 47 7.67 12.98 12.16
C GLU A 47 6.97 14.09 11.40
N GLU A 48 7.68 15.18 11.18
CA GLU A 48 7.20 16.31 10.40
C GLU A 48 8.32 16.77 9.46
N TRP A 49 7.97 17.08 8.22
CA TRP A 49 8.90 17.65 7.23
C TRP A 49 8.13 18.45 6.18
N GLU A 50 8.83 19.12 5.32
CA GLU A 50 8.28 19.83 4.17
C GLU A 50 8.50 19.05 2.88
N LEU A 51 7.51 19.08 1.99
CA LEU A 51 7.53 18.42 0.69
C LEU A 51 6.96 19.38 -0.36
N GLY A 52 7.84 20.00 -1.18
CA GLY A 52 7.41 20.91 -2.25
C GLY A 52 6.48 22.03 -1.81
N GLY A 53 6.68 22.61 -0.60
CA GLY A 53 5.83 23.61 0.00
C GLY A 53 4.62 23.08 0.79
N ALA A 54 4.38 21.76 0.78
CA ALA A 54 3.38 21.12 1.63
C ALA A 54 3.98 20.68 2.97
N ALA A 55 3.30 20.96 4.08
CA ALA A 55 3.68 20.49 5.42
C ALA A 55 3.23 19.02 5.60
N VAL A 56 4.17 18.11 5.74
CA VAL A 56 3.88 16.69 6.00
C VAL A 56 3.98 16.40 7.48
N ARG A 57 2.97 15.69 8.01
CA ARG A 57 2.94 15.28 9.41
C ARG A 57 2.49 13.83 9.54
N LEU A 58 3.29 12.98 10.23
CA LEU A 58 2.88 11.64 10.57
C LEU A 58 2.12 11.59 11.90
N VAL A 59 0.88 11.13 11.85
CA VAL A 59 -0.04 11.03 12.97
C VAL A 59 0.07 9.66 13.63
N GLN A 60 0.23 9.62 14.94
CA GLN A 60 0.21 8.37 15.70
C GLN A 60 -1.22 7.85 15.83
N VAL A 61 -1.43 6.62 15.37
CA VAL A 61 -2.72 5.93 15.47
C VAL A 61 -2.62 4.79 16.49
N GLY A 62 -3.28 4.99 17.64
CA GLY A 62 -3.37 3.97 18.67
C GLY A 62 -4.17 2.75 18.18
N ARG A 63 -3.85 1.57 18.67
CA ARG A 63 -4.63 0.34 18.42
C ARG A 63 -5.55 0.05 19.59
N VAL A 64 -6.55 0.91 19.80
CA VAL A 64 -7.47 0.82 20.94
C VAL A 64 -8.59 -0.19 20.67
N PHE A 65 -9.13 -0.18 19.46
CA PHE A 65 -10.22 -1.05 19.04
C PHE A 65 -9.74 -2.34 18.37
N ASP A 66 -8.54 -2.82 18.73
CA ASP A 66 -8.11 -4.15 18.28
C ASP A 66 -9.18 -5.18 18.73
N ARG A 67 -9.78 -5.83 17.76
CA ARG A 67 -10.83 -6.83 17.95
C ARG A 67 -10.50 -7.87 19.02
N ARG A 68 -9.22 -8.23 19.18
CA ARG A 68 -8.76 -9.17 20.19
C ARG A 68 -9.03 -8.69 21.63
N ARG A 69 -9.05 -7.38 21.86
CA ARG A 69 -9.34 -6.81 23.18
C ARG A 69 -10.84 -6.84 23.50
N HIS A 70 -11.71 -6.65 22.53
CA HIS A 70 -13.16 -6.65 22.72
C HIS A 70 -13.77 -8.06 22.88
N GLU A 71 -13.13 -9.09 22.36
CA GLU A 71 -13.53 -10.48 22.53
C GLU A 71 -13.10 -11.11 23.86
N VAL A 72 -12.37 -10.38 24.71
CA VAL A 72 -11.77 -10.89 25.95
C VAL A 72 -12.77 -11.59 26.84
N ARG A 73 -13.94 -11.01 27.10
CA ARG A 73 -14.95 -11.59 28.01
C ARG A 73 -15.48 -12.94 27.49
N ARG A 74 -15.80 -13.04 26.20
CA ARG A 74 -16.30 -14.29 25.60
C ARG A 74 -15.20 -15.35 25.49
N ALA A 75 -13.99 -14.92 25.19
CA ALA A 75 -12.85 -15.82 25.10
C ALA A 75 -12.44 -16.38 26.46
N TRP A 76 -12.48 -15.56 27.50
CA TRP A 76 -12.16 -15.97 28.87
C TRP A 76 -13.17 -17.01 29.40
N LEU A 77 -14.47 -16.83 29.13
CA LEU A 77 -15.51 -17.83 29.45
C LEU A 77 -15.30 -19.17 28.72
N ARG A 78 -14.78 -19.14 27.49
CA ARG A 78 -14.53 -20.35 26.68
C ARG A 78 -13.17 -21.00 26.94
N SER A 79 -12.23 -20.27 27.50
CA SER A 79 -10.87 -20.73 27.75
C SER A 79 -10.28 -20.07 29.01
N PRO A 80 -10.77 -20.44 30.19
CA PRO A 80 -10.44 -19.75 31.46
C PRO A 80 -8.96 -19.85 31.83
N LEU A 81 -8.24 -20.83 31.28
CA LEU A 81 -6.80 -20.98 31.47
C LEU A 81 -5.97 -20.04 30.58
N ALA A 82 -6.53 -19.46 29.51
CA ALA A 82 -5.79 -18.54 28.65
C ALA A 82 -5.47 -17.24 29.40
N TYR A 83 -4.33 -16.62 29.05
CA TYR A 83 -4.07 -15.24 29.46
C TYR A 83 -5.00 -14.27 28.73
N PRO A 84 -5.37 -13.15 29.36
CA PRO A 84 -6.03 -12.08 28.64
C PRO A 84 -5.11 -11.54 27.53
N PRO A 85 -5.69 -10.95 26.46
CA PRO A 85 -4.90 -10.32 25.42
C PRO A 85 -3.97 -9.25 25.98
N GLY A 86 -2.74 -9.19 25.44
CA GLY A 86 -1.74 -8.22 25.87
C GLY A 86 -0.42 -8.86 26.31
N PRO A 87 0.48 -8.08 26.91
CA PRO A 87 1.85 -8.52 27.18
C PRO A 87 1.98 -9.52 28.36
N LEU A 88 0.89 -9.83 29.09
CA LEU A 88 0.94 -10.63 30.32
C LEU A 88 1.50 -12.04 30.09
N LYS A 89 1.21 -12.69 28.96
CA LYS A 89 1.78 -13.99 28.59
C LYS A 89 3.31 -13.92 28.52
N ASP A 90 3.84 -12.95 27.80
CA ASP A 90 5.27 -12.81 27.58
C ASP A 90 5.99 -12.33 28.86
N TYR A 91 5.36 -11.43 29.61
CA TYR A 91 5.84 -11.03 30.92
C TYR A 91 6.01 -12.23 31.85
N ARG A 92 4.99 -13.10 31.98
CA ARG A 92 5.05 -14.28 32.84
C ARG A 92 6.08 -15.30 32.36
N ARG A 93 6.23 -15.51 31.05
CA ARG A 93 7.32 -16.34 30.50
C ARG A 93 8.69 -15.80 30.86
N LYS A 94 8.91 -14.47 30.70
CA LYS A 94 10.18 -13.81 31.07
C LYS A 94 10.42 -13.91 32.56
N GLN A 95 9.43 -13.69 33.42
CA GLN A 95 9.52 -13.80 34.86
C GLN A 95 10.01 -15.19 35.32
N VAL A 96 9.41 -16.25 34.78
CA VAL A 96 9.84 -17.62 35.12
C VAL A 96 11.26 -17.93 34.63
N ARG A 97 11.66 -17.39 33.49
CA ARG A 97 13.05 -17.48 32.99
C ARG A 97 14.02 -16.80 33.97
N ALA A 98 13.67 -15.60 34.44
CA ALA A 98 14.50 -14.88 35.44
C ALA A 98 14.63 -15.66 36.74
N TRP A 99 13.55 -16.22 37.29
CA TRP A 99 13.58 -17.04 38.48
C TRP A 99 14.42 -18.30 38.33
N ARG A 100 14.43 -18.88 37.13
CA ARG A 100 15.27 -20.03 36.82
C ARG A 100 16.75 -19.65 36.77
N ALA A 101 17.10 -18.55 36.11
CA ALA A 101 18.47 -18.06 36.05
C ALA A 101 19.00 -17.73 37.45
N ASP A 102 18.19 -17.08 38.32
CA ASP A 102 18.52 -16.79 39.72
C ASP A 102 18.77 -18.07 40.52
N LEU A 103 17.91 -19.09 40.33
CA LEU A 103 18.10 -20.40 40.97
C LEU A 103 19.40 -21.10 40.51
N GLU A 104 19.73 -21.03 39.24
CA GLU A 104 20.96 -21.59 38.65
C GLU A 104 22.20 -20.87 39.25
N THR A 105 22.15 -19.53 39.36
CA THR A 105 23.20 -18.74 40.02
C THR A 105 23.40 -19.11 41.49
N LEU A 106 22.31 -19.23 42.24
CA LEU A 106 22.35 -19.67 43.64
C LEU A 106 22.93 -21.08 43.80
N ARG A 107 22.63 -21.99 42.89
CA ARG A 107 23.20 -23.36 42.91
C ARG A 107 24.69 -23.33 42.63
N ALA A 108 25.13 -22.58 41.63
CA ALA A 108 26.54 -22.43 41.30
C ALA A 108 27.33 -21.81 42.47
N GLY A 109 26.81 -20.73 43.08
CA GLY A 109 27.46 -20.08 44.22
C GLY A 109 27.54 -20.96 45.49
N ARG A 110 26.56 -21.83 45.74
CA ARG A 110 26.63 -22.81 46.83
C ARG A 110 27.61 -23.95 46.53
N ALA A 111 27.64 -24.43 45.29
CA ALA A 111 28.56 -25.46 44.85
C ALA A 111 30.01 -24.98 44.92
N SER A 112 30.33 -23.77 44.48
CA SER A 112 31.67 -23.17 44.60
C SER A 112 32.10 -22.91 46.03
N ALA A 113 31.14 -22.71 46.94
CA ALA A 113 31.41 -22.57 48.40
C ALA A 113 31.43 -23.91 49.15
N GLY A 114 31.41 -25.05 48.47
CA GLY A 114 31.37 -26.39 49.09
C GLY A 114 30.08 -26.70 49.87
N ARG A 115 29.03 -25.93 49.67
CA ARG A 115 27.75 -26.06 50.41
C ARG A 115 26.74 -26.91 49.64
N GLY A 116 26.06 -27.81 50.37
CA GLY A 116 25.01 -28.65 49.76
C GLY A 116 23.87 -27.85 49.18
N THR A 117 23.28 -28.32 48.05
CA THR A 117 22.18 -27.66 47.34
C THR A 117 20.81 -28.10 47.82
N ALA A 118 20.71 -29.00 48.79
CA ALA A 118 19.43 -29.52 49.35
C ALA A 118 18.50 -28.40 49.86
N ALA A 119 19.05 -27.36 50.48
CA ALA A 119 18.31 -26.20 50.96
C ALA A 119 17.59 -25.41 49.85
N LEU A 120 17.93 -25.64 48.58
CA LEU A 120 17.26 -25.02 47.41
C LEU A 120 16.14 -25.88 46.85
N LEU A 121 15.88 -27.08 47.36
CA LEU A 121 14.81 -27.98 46.87
C LEU A 121 13.41 -27.35 46.86
N PRO A 122 12.96 -26.65 47.93
CA PRO A 122 11.63 -26.00 47.90
C PRO A 122 11.55 -24.93 46.83
N ARG A 123 12.62 -24.13 46.67
CA ARG A 123 12.66 -23.07 45.64
C ARG A 123 12.70 -23.66 44.22
N ARG A 124 13.39 -24.78 44.03
CA ARG A 124 13.39 -25.55 42.78
C ARG A 124 12.02 -26.09 42.46
N ALA A 125 11.31 -26.67 43.42
CA ALA A 125 9.95 -27.16 43.26
C ALA A 125 8.98 -26.02 42.85
N ALA A 126 9.08 -24.87 43.56
CA ALA A 126 8.26 -23.70 43.26
C ALA A 126 8.49 -23.14 41.82
N VAL A 127 9.75 -23.01 41.38
CA VAL A 127 10.09 -22.55 40.01
C VAL A 127 9.63 -23.56 38.97
N THR A 128 9.74 -24.86 39.27
CA THR A 128 9.25 -25.94 38.37
C THR A 128 7.73 -25.91 38.24
N ALA A 129 7.02 -25.76 39.33
CA ALA A 129 5.56 -25.63 39.33
C ALA A 129 5.09 -24.38 38.58
N ALA A 130 5.73 -23.24 38.86
CA ALA A 130 5.43 -21.98 38.14
C ALA A 130 5.69 -22.10 36.64
N ARG A 131 6.78 -22.78 36.24
CA ARG A 131 7.06 -23.06 34.80
C ARG A 131 5.99 -23.92 34.17
N GLY A 132 5.56 -24.98 34.86
CA GLY A 132 4.47 -25.86 34.39
C GLY A 132 3.18 -25.10 34.19
N TRP A 133 2.78 -24.30 35.18
CA TRP A 133 1.56 -23.50 35.17
C TRP A 133 1.58 -22.41 34.07
N VAL A 134 2.66 -21.62 34.01
CA VAL A 134 2.79 -20.60 32.97
C VAL A 134 2.85 -21.23 31.59
N GLY A 135 3.52 -22.37 31.42
CA GLY A 135 3.57 -23.14 30.19
C GLY A 135 2.20 -23.65 29.74
N LEU A 136 1.37 -24.17 30.68
CA LEU A 136 0.00 -24.61 30.41
C LEU A 136 -0.86 -23.45 29.93
N ARG A 137 -0.87 -22.35 30.67
CA ARG A 137 -1.63 -21.14 30.33
C ARG A 137 -1.19 -20.52 29.01
N ALA A 138 0.11 -20.47 28.76
CA ALA A 138 0.65 -19.96 27.51
C ALA A 138 0.20 -20.83 26.30
N ARG A 139 0.26 -22.15 26.43
CA ARG A 139 -0.25 -23.07 25.39
C ARG A 139 -1.76 -22.92 25.16
N ALA A 140 -2.54 -22.72 26.23
CA ALA A 140 -3.98 -22.44 26.09
C ALA A 140 -4.22 -21.12 25.33
N THR A 141 -3.41 -20.09 25.60
CA THR A 141 -3.47 -18.82 24.88
C THR A 141 -3.08 -18.99 23.42
N ASP A 142 -1.97 -19.68 23.12
CA ASP A 142 -1.48 -19.92 21.76
C ASP A 142 -2.53 -20.72 20.93
N ARG A 143 -3.18 -21.74 21.55
CA ARG A 143 -4.28 -22.48 20.91
C ARG A 143 -5.51 -21.61 20.64
N LEU A 144 -5.85 -20.74 21.58
CA LEU A 144 -6.96 -19.80 21.41
C LEU A 144 -6.67 -18.79 20.29
N ASP A 145 -5.44 -18.25 20.24
CA ASP A 145 -4.99 -17.34 19.20
C ASP A 145 -4.96 -18.00 17.82
N ALA A 146 -4.44 -19.25 17.74
CA ALA A 146 -4.47 -20.04 16.51
C ALA A 146 -5.89 -20.36 16.03
N LYS A 147 -6.80 -20.70 16.96
CA LYS A 147 -8.22 -20.94 16.65
C LYS A 147 -8.92 -19.66 16.16
N ARG A 148 -8.56 -18.50 16.72
CA ARG A 148 -9.06 -17.19 16.30
C ARG A 148 -8.52 -16.75 14.96
N ALA A 149 -7.24 -16.98 14.70
CA ALA A 149 -6.63 -16.69 13.40
C ALA A 149 -7.28 -17.49 12.26
N LYS A 150 -7.82 -18.67 12.57
CA LYS A 150 -8.55 -19.56 11.65
C LYS A 150 -10.07 -19.41 11.71
N ALA A 151 -10.60 -18.35 12.37
CA ALA A 151 -12.04 -18.13 12.49
C ALA A 151 -12.64 -17.59 11.17
N THR A 152 -12.57 -18.42 10.11
CA THR A 152 -13.10 -18.15 8.77
C THR A 152 -14.33 -19.00 8.44
N GLY A 153 -14.84 -19.72 9.44
CA GLY A 153 -15.88 -20.72 9.32
C GLY A 153 -17.29 -20.17 9.07
N LEU A 154 -18.24 -21.09 8.94
CA LEU A 154 -19.66 -20.77 8.72
C LEU A 154 -20.27 -19.85 9.83
N PRO A 155 -19.94 -20.03 11.13
CA PRO A 155 -20.48 -19.16 12.18
C PRO A 155 -20.10 -17.69 12.00
N GLU A 156 -18.85 -17.41 11.58
CA GLU A 156 -18.37 -16.05 11.34
C GLU A 156 -19.06 -15.43 10.13
N ARG A 157 -19.28 -16.22 9.06
CA ARG A 157 -20.00 -15.76 7.86
C ARG A 157 -21.45 -15.41 8.20
N VAL A 158 -22.14 -16.29 8.95
CA VAL A 158 -23.53 -16.06 9.41
C VAL A 158 -23.60 -14.82 10.31
N ALA A 159 -22.69 -14.69 11.28
CA ALA A 159 -22.64 -13.52 12.14
C ALA A 159 -22.36 -12.23 11.36
N GLY A 160 -21.49 -12.28 10.35
CA GLY A 160 -21.22 -11.16 9.44
C GLY A 160 -22.46 -10.74 8.67
N ALA A 161 -23.16 -11.69 8.04
CA ALA A 161 -24.40 -11.45 7.32
C ALA A 161 -25.51 -10.90 8.22
N PHE A 162 -25.65 -11.44 9.44
CA PHE A 162 -26.59 -10.94 10.45
C PHE A 162 -26.34 -9.45 10.76
N TRP A 163 -25.09 -9.08 11.08
CA TRP A 163 -24.78 -7.69 11.40
C TRP A 163 -24.96 -6.75 10.21
N GLN A 164 -24.65 -7.20 8.98
CA GLN A 164 -24.92 -6.44 7.77
C GLN A 164 -26.43 -6.18 7.59
N ARG A 165 -27.26 -7.22 7.80
CA ARG A 165 -28.71 -7.07 7.66
C ARG A 165 -29.32 -6.16 8.73
N VAL A 166 -28.82 -6.22 9.99
CA VAL A 166 -29.37 -5.44 11.12
C VAL A 166 -28.89 -4.00 11.12
N LEU A 167 -27.64 -3.75 10.77
CA LEU A 167 -27.00 -2.44 10.88
C LEU A 167 -26.78 -1.74 9.54
N GLY A 168 -26.99 -2.44 8.41
CA GLY A 168 -26.72 -1.89 7.07
C GLY A 168 -25.29 -1.35 6.95
N ASP A 169 -25.15 -0.15 6.46
CA ASP A 169 -23.84 0.50 6.26
C ASP A 169 -23.13 0.86 7.58
N ARG A 170 -23.84 0.77 8.72
CA ARG A 170 -23.22 0.92 10.05
C ARG A 170 -22.60 -0.38 10.59
N ALA A 171 -22.69 -1.48 9.84
CA ALA A 171 -22.23 -2.80 10.28
C ALA A 171 -20.71 -2.84 10.56
N TRP A 172 -19.91 -2.01 9.90
CA TRP A 172 -18.47 -1.93 10.11
C TRP A 172 -18.09 -1.69 11.58
N ARG A 173 -18.94 -0.96 12.34
CA ARG A 173 -18.72 -0.70 13.77
C ARG A 173 -18.63 -1.97 14.61
N ARG A 174 -19.25 -3.05 14.12
CA ARG A 174 -19.21 -4.39 14.74
C ARG A 174 -18.23 -5.34 14.06
N LEU A 175 -18.08 -5.20 12.74
CA LEU A 175 -17.28 -6.11 11.93
C LEU A 175 -15.79 -5.75 11.95
N ASP A 176 -15.43 -4.47 11.86
CA ASP A 176 -14.04 -3.98 11.98
C ASP A 176 -13.98 -2.64 12.73
N PRO A 177 -14.20 -2.65 14.06
CA PRO A 177 -14.19 -1.42 14.84
C PRO A 177 -12.81 -0.73 14.86
N ALA A 178 -11.75 -1.38 14.37
CA ALA A 178 -10.42 -0.77 14.26
C ALA A 178 -10.40 0.46 13.31
N LEU A 179 -11.41 0.62 12.45
CA LEU A 179 -11.59 1.85 11.67
C LEU A 179 -11.80 3.09 12.56
N TRP A 180 -12.28 2.94 13.80
CA TRP A 180 -12.31 4.02 14.77
C TRP A 180 -10.92 4.48 15.23
N ASP A 181 -9.93 3.62 15.19
CA ASP A 181 -8.57 4.01 15.57
C ASP A 181 -8.02 5.12 14.66
N LEU A 182 -8.41 5.11 13.36
CA LEU A 182 -8.07 6.18 12.41
C LEU A 182 -8.74 7.49 12.79
N GLU A 183 -10.03 7.47 13.12
CA GLU A 183 -10.76 8.66 13.57
C GLU A 183 -10.15 9.25 14.85
N LEU A 184 -9.82 8.41 15.82
CA LEU A 184 -9.23 8.86 17.09
C LEU A 184 -7.83 9.45 16.91
N GLY A 185 -7.07 8.98 15.92
CA GLY A 185 -5.76 9.53 15.60
C GLY A 185 -5.86 10.82 14.77
N PHE A 186 -6.49 10.73 13.61
CA PHE A 186 -6.51 11.81 12.63
C PHE A 186 -7.56 12.90 12.94
N GLY A 187 -8.75 12.53 13.42
CA GLY A 187 -9.87 13.46 13.60
C GLY A 187 -9.52 14.73 14.39
N PRO A 188 -8.91 14.63 15.59
CA PRO A 188 -8.51 15.81 16.36
C PRO A 188 -7.47 16.69 15.63
N VAL A 189 -6.55 16.08 14.86
CA VAL A 189 -5.54 16.82 14.09
C VAL A 189 -6.21 17.59 12.94
N VAL A 190 -7.11 16.95 12.21
CA VAL A 190 -7.88 17.58 11.13
C VAL A 190 -8.73 18.74 11.67
N ASP A 191 -9.42 18.53 12.81
CA ASP A 191 -10.24 19.56 13.44
C ASP A 191 -9.40 20.79 13.88
N ALA A 192 -8.19 20.56 14.42
CA ALA A 192 -7.28 21.62 14.86
C ALA A 192 -6.67 22.40 13.68
N LEU A 193 -6.51 21.78 12.52
CA LEU A 193 -6.00 22.43 11.31
C LEU A 193 -7.06 23.30 10.63
N GLU A 194 -8.33 23.15 10.95
CA GLU A 194 -9.43 23.94 10.40
C GLU A 194 -9.41 24.05 8.86
N PRO A 195 -9.44 22.92 8.11
CA PRO A 195 -9.37 22.93 6.65
C PRO A 195 -10.55 23.66 5.99
N ASP A 196 -10.34 24.13 4.77
CA ASP A 196 -11.40 24.56 3.85
C ASP A 196 -11.77 23.39 2.91
N LEU A 197 -10.80 22.49 2.64
CA LEU A 197 -11.00 21.26 1.89
C LEU A 197 -10.23 20.10 2.54
N ILE A 198 -10.88 18.95 2.60
CA ILE A 198 -10.26 17.69 3.00
C ILE A 198 -10.15 16.81 1.76
N HIS A 199 -8.95 16.31 1.45
CA HIS A 199 -8.71 15.30 0.41
C HIS A 199 -8.43 13.97 1.10
N ALA A 200 -9.35 13.03 1.00
CA ALA A 200 -9.26 11.72 1.65
C ALA A 200 -8.85 10.65 0.65
N ASN A 201 -7.61 10.15 0.79
CA ASN A 201 -7.11 9.05 -0.02
C ASN A 201 -7.66 7.71 0.48
N ASP A 202 -8.17 6.92 -0.43
CA ASP A 202 -8.72 5.59 -0.21
C ASP A 202 -9.95 5.53 0.73
N PHE A 203 -10.55 4.34 0.78
CA PHE A 203 -11.76 4.06 1.54
C PHE A 203 -11.62 4.22 3.07
N GLN A 204 -10.41 4.11 3.62
CA GLN A 204 -10.20 4.24 5.06
C GLN A 204 -10.23 5.70 5.53
N MET A 205 -9.61 6.60 4.75
CA MET A 205 -9.55 8.03 5.11
C MET A 205 -10.86 8.74 4.83
N LEU A 206 -11.69 8.23 3.90
CA LEU A 206 -13.01 8.76 3.60
C LEU A 206 -13.85 8.98 4.85
N GLY A 207 -13.89 8.00 5.77
CA GLY A 207 -14.66 8.11 7.00
C GLY A 207 -14.14 9.18 7.96
N VAL A 208 -12.83 9.41 8.01
CA VAL A 208 -12.23 10.50 8.81
C VAL A 208 -12.64 11.86 8.20
N GLY A 209 -12.47 12.00 6.88
CA GLY A 209 -12.85 13.22 6.16
C GLY A 209 -14.35 13.56 6.30
N ALA A 210 -15.22 12.57 6.11
CA ALA A 210 -16.67 12.73 6.22
C ALA A 210 -17.10 13.21 7.63
N ARG A 211 -16.54 12.59 8.68
CA ARG A 211 -16.86 12.98 10.05
C ARG A 211 -16.29 14.36 10.41
N ALA A 212 -15.09 14.70 9.94
CA ALA A 212 -14.52 16.03 10.12
C ALA A 212 -15.39 17.11 9.43
N LYS A 213 -15.85 16.85 8.20
CA LYS A 213 -16.80 17.75 7.50
C LYS A 213 -18.08 17.96 8.31
N VAL A 214 -18.69 16.89 8.84
CA VAL A 214 -19.92 17.00 9.66
C VAL A 214 -19.66 17.78 10.94
N ARG A 215 -18.52 17.58 11.62
CA ARG A 215 -18.16 18.35 12.81
C ARG A 215 -17.91 19.83 12.51
N ALA A 216 -17.30 20.12 11.37
CA ALA A 216 -17.08 21.51 10.92
C ALA A 216 -18.42 22.21 10.63
N ALA A 217 -19.34 21.53 9.92
CA ALA A 217 -20.69 22.06 9.65
C ALA A 217 -21.46 22.38 10.93
N ALA A 218 -21.36 21.51 11.96
CA ALA A 218 -21.95 21.77 13.27
C ALA A 218 -21.36 23.00 13.99
N ARG A 219 -20.19 23.50 13.58
CA ARG A 219 -19.53 24.72 14.04
C ARG A 219 -19.75 25.90 13.07
N GLY A 220 -20.65 25.78 12.09
CA GLY A 220 -20.95 26.79 11.10
C GLY A 220 -19.90 26.96 9.99
N ARG A 221 -19.02 26.00 9.79
CA ARG A 221 -17.98 26.00 8.74
C ARG A 221 -18.35 25.10 7.59
N ASP A 222 -18.26 25.62 6.36
CA ASP A 222 -18.45 24.84 5.14
C ASP A 222 -17.10 24.26 4.67
N VAL A 223 -16.87 22.99 4.98
CA VAL A 223 -15.67 22.23 4.58
C VAL A 223 -16.02 21.30 3.45
N LYS A 224 -15.26 21.33 2.37
CA LYS A 224 -15.42 20.44 1.23
C LYS A 224 -14.64 19.15 1.42
N LEU A 225 -15.17 18.04 0.87
CA LEU A 225 -14.54 16.72 0.91
C LEU A 225 -14.35 16.19 -0.50
N VAL A 226 -13.10 15.96 -0.87
CA VAL A 226 -12.71 15.18 -2.03
C VAL A 226 -12.36 13.78 -1.57
N TRP A 227 -12.91 12.77 -2.24
CA TRP A 227 -12.56 11.36 -2.04
C TRP A 227 -11.77 10.86 -3.23
N ASP A 228 -10.51 10.47 -3.03
CA ASP A 228 -9.63 9.92 -4.05
C ASP A 228 -9.60 8.39 -3.95
N VAL A 229 -10.06 7.71 -5.00
CA VAL A 229 -10.26 6.27 -5.05
C VAL A 229 -9.23 5.64 -5.96
N HIS A 230 -8.29 4.89 -5.39
CA HIS A 230 -7.23 4.25 -6.14
C HIS A 230 -7.59 2.83 -6.61
N GLU A 231 -8.49 2.16 -5.91
CA GLU A 231 -8.85 0.77 -6.16
C GLU A 231 -10.36 0.54 -5.97
N PHE A 232 -10.94 -0.34 -6.78
CA PHE A 232 -12.33 -0.77 -6.62
C PHE A 232 -12.43 -1.74 -5.43
N LEU A 233 -12.96 -1.29 -4.32
CA LEU A 233 -13.00 -2.05 -3.06
C LEU A 233 -13.71 -3.41 -3.17
N PRO A 234 -14.83 -3.58 -3.91
CA PRO A 234 -15.43 -4.90 -4.12
C PRO A 234 -14.49 -5.90 -4.79
N GLY A 235 -13.59 -5.43 -5.66
CA GLY A 235 -12.59 -6.23 -6.36
C GLY A 235 -11.28 -6.42 -5.60
N LEU A 236 -11.08 -5.79 -4.46
CA LEU A 236 -9.81 -5.83 -3.72
C LEU A 236 -9.61 -7.17 -3.01
N LYS A 237 -8.41 -7.75 -3.11
CA LYS A 237 -8.03 -8.91 -2.30
C LYS A 237 -7.93 -8.50 -0.83
N PRO A 238 -8.66 -9.17 0.11
CA PRO A 238 -8.61 -8.80 1.50
C PRO A 238 -7.20 -8.83 2.10
N TRP A 239 -6.80 -7.77 2.77
CA TRP A 239 -5.51 -7.71 3.48
C TRP A 239 -5.48 -8.55 4.76
N LYS A 240 -6.68 -8.86 5.30
CA LYS A 240 -6.87 -9.78 6.42
C LYS A 240 -7.71 -10.95 5.91
N ASP A 241 -7.20 -12.16 6.05
CA ASP A 241 -7.96 -13.38 5.73
C ASP A 241 -9.04 -13.60 6.81
N HIS A 242 -10.06 -12.73 6.78
CA HIS A 242 -11.20 -12.80 7.69
C HIS A 242 -12.49 -12.41 6.95
N PRO A 243 -13.57 -13.22 7.05
CA PRO A 243 -14.81 -13.01 6.30
C PRO A 243 -15.53 -11.69 6.60
N TRP A 244 -15.18 -10.99 7.68
CA TRP A 244 -15.77 -9.70 8.03
C TRP A 244 -15.02 -8.50 7.47
N TRP A 245 -13.78 -8.68 6.97
CA TRP A 245 -12.98 -7.56 6.51
C TRP A 245 -13.66 -6.82 5.34
N ARG A 246 -13.90 -7.54 4.23
CA ARG A 246 -14.53 -6.92 3.04
C ARG A 246 -15.92 -6.33 3.35
N PRO A 247 -16.85 -7.06 4.02
CA PRO A 247 -18.14 -6.50 4.42
C PRO A 247 -18.04 -5.24 5.28
N ALA A 248 -17.04 -5.17 6.17
CA ALA A 248 -16.84 -4.00 7.01
C ALA A 248 -16.37 -2.79 6.19
N GLN A 249 -15.37 -3.00 5.32
CA GLN A 249 -14.83 -1.91 4.51
C GLN A 249 -15.89 -1.37 3.53
N LEU A 250 -16.63 -2.26 2.86
CA LEU A 250 -17.74 -1.87 1.98
C LEU A 250 -18.85 -1.08 2.72
N ALA A 251 -19.22 -1.53 3.91
CA ALA A 251 -20.20 -0.83 4.73
C ALA A 251 -19.68 0.56 5.16
N HIS A 252 -18.39 0.67 5.51
CA HIS A 252 -17.75 1.94 5.85
C HIS A 252 -17.71 2.90 4.67
N GLU A 253 -17.35 2.41 3.49
CA GLU A 253 -17.30 3.20 2.27
C GLU A 253 -18.70 3.72 1.89
N ARG A 254 -19.72 2.84 1.83
CA ARG A 254 -21.10 3.24 1.53
C ARG A 254 -21.69 4.23 2.52
N GLU A 255 -21.38 4.10 3.80
CA GLU A 255 -21.86 5.08 4.81
C GLU A 255 -21.28 6.48 4.57
N HIS A 256 -20.04 6.57 4.10
CA HIS A 256 -19.32 7.84 4.04
C HIS A 256 -19.21 8.45 2.64
N ALA A 257 -19.34 7.67 1.57
CA ALA A 257 -19.27 8.15 0.19
C ALA A 257 -20.26 9.30 -0.12
N PRO A 258 -21.52 9.31 0.40
CA PRO A 258 -22.45 10.41 0.16
C PRO A 258 -22.01 11.77 0.73
N HIS A 259 -21.00 11.82 1.59
CA HIS A 259 -20.46 13.07 2.13
C HIS A 259 -19.42 13.74 1.21
N ALA A 260 -18.90 13.03 0.20
CA ALA A 260 -17.95 13.60 -0.75
C ALA A 260 -18.63 14.64 -1.64
N ASP A 261 -18.02 15.81 -1.81
CA ASP A 261 -18.46 16.87 -2.73
C ASP A 261 -17.94 16.61 -4.14
N ALA A 262 -16.78 15.94 -4.26
CA ALA A 262 -16.23 15.43 -5.49
C ALA A 262 -15.50 14.11 -5.24
N VAL A 263 -15.45 13.29 -6.27
CA VAL A 263 -14.70 12.03 -6.29
C VAL A 263 -13.65 12.12 -7.39
N VAL A 264 -12.45 11.67 -7.07
CA VAL A 264 -11.32 11.55 -8.00
C VAL A 264 -10.94 10.07 -8.08
N THR A 265 -10.46 9.61 -9.22
CA THR A 265 -10.04 8.22 -9.42
C THR A 265 -8.94 8.11 -10.48
N VAL A 266 -8.42 6.90 -10.68
CA VAL A 266 -7.22 6.67 -11.50
C VAL A 266 -7.49 6.24 -12.93
N SER A 267 -8.75 5.90 -13.28
CA SER A 267 -9.10 5.41 -14.63
C SER A 267 -10.58 5.60 -14.94
N GLU A 268 -10.91 5.69 -16.25
CA GLU A 268 -12.28 5.78 -16.74
C GLU A 268 -13.14 4.57 -16.34
N PRO A 269 -12.65 3.30 -16.47
CA PRO A 269 -13.44 2.14 -16.03
C PRO A 269 -13.73 2.14 -14.53
N LEU A 270 -12.80 2.63 -13.70
CA LEU A 270 -13.04 2.74 -12.26
C LEU A 270 -14.06 3.85 -11.97
N ALA A 271 -14.03 4.97 -12.70
CA ALA A 271 -15.04 6.02 -12.56
C ALA A 271 -16.44 5.49 -12.82
N ASP A 272 -16.63 4.68 -13.87
CA ASP A 272 -17.92 4.07 -14.19
C ASP A 272 -18.41 3.10 -13.11
N LEU A 273 -17.50 2.28 -12.58
CA LEU A 273 -17.83 1.37 -11.48
C LEU A 273 -18.22 2.11 -10.19
N LEU A 274 -17.56 3.22 -9.88
CA LEU A 274 -17.88 4.03 -8.70
C LEU A 274 -19.26 4.72 -8.85
N VAL A 275 -19.59 5.22 -10.04
CA VAL A 275 -20.93 5.74 -10.31
C VAL A 275 -21.98 4.66 -10.08
N ALA A 276 -21.77 3.45 -10.59
CA ALA A 276 -22.69 2.33 -10.44
C ALA A 276 -22.83 1.85 -8.98
N GLU A 277 -21.69 1.72 -8.26
CA GLU A 277 -21.68 1.21 -6.86
C GLU A 277 -22.31 2.20 -5.87
N HIS A 278 -22.01 3.51 -6.02
CA HIS A 278 -22.40 4.53 -5.04
C HIS A 278 -23.51 5.46 -5.51
N GLY A 279 -24.01 5.31 -6.74
CA GLY A 279 -25.04 6.20 -7.29
C GLY A 279 -24.58 7.67 -7.31
N LEU A 280 -23.33 7.92 -7.69
CA LEU A 280 -22.76 9.26 -7.67
C LEU A 280 -23.48 10.19 -8.63
N ALA A 281 -23.89 11.36 -8.17
CA ALA A 281 -24.57 12.36 -8.97
C ALA A 281 -23.68 13.00 -10.06
N ARG A 282 -22.36 12.98 -9.82
CA ARG A 282 -21.34 13.45 -10.76
C ARG A 282 -20.31 12.35 -10.99
N ARG A 283 -19.91 12.18 -12.25
CA ARG A 283 -18.86 11.25 -12.60
C ARG A 283 -17.54 11.68 -11.96
N PRO A 284 -16.76 10.76 -11.36
CA PRO A 284 -15.44 11.05 -10.83
C PRO A 284 -14.49 11.67 -11.87
N ALA A 285 -13.70 12.64 -11.45
CA ALA A 285 -12.61 13.14 -12.29
C ALA A 285 -11.48 12.11 -12.33
N VAL A 286 -10.95 11.84 -13.52
CA VAL A 286 -9.85 10.88 -13.69
C VAL A 286 -8.53 11.61 -13.58
N VAL A 287 -7.72 11.20 -12.61
CA VAL A 287 -6.36 11.67 -12.33
C VAL A 287 -5.45 10.44 -12.28
N MET A 288 -4.76 10.17 -13.38
CA MET A 288 -3.87 9.02 -13.52
C MET A 288 -2.59 9.20 -12.68
N ASN A 289 -1.99 8.11 -12.20
CA ASN A 289 -0.72 8.19 -11.49
C ASN A 289 0.48 8.22 -12.49
N ALA A 290 0.47 9.21 -13.37
CA ALA A 290 1.51 9.46 -14.36
C ALA A 290 2.81 9.99 -13.72
N PRO A 291 3.99 9.83 -14.35
CA PRO A 291 5.24 10.37 -13.84
C PRO A 291 5.29 11.90 -13.91
N ASP A 292 6.06 12.49 -13.01
CA ASP A 292 6.45 13.89 -13.08
C ASP A 292 7.62 14.01 -14.06
N THR A 293 7.31 14.54 -15.25
CA THR A 293 8.27 14.64 -16.34
C THR A 293 9.08 15.96 -16.34
N ASP A 294 8.60 16.97 -15.65
CA ASP A 294 9.22 18.29 -15.65
C ASP A 294 10.56 18.29 -14.90
N GLY A 295 10.75 17.36 -13.95
CA GLY A 295 12.00 17.17 -13.21
C GLY A 295 12.90 16.02 -13.70
N LEU A 296 12.57 15.34 -14.80
CA LEU A 296 13.37 14.17 -15.26
C LEU A 296 14.78 14.55 -15.72
N ALA A 297 14.93 15.71 -16.34
CA ALA A 297 16.24 16.21 -16.82
C ALA A 297 17.13 16.69 -15.65
N GLU A 298 16.55 16.97 -14.50
CA GLU A 298 17.21 17.46 -13.29
C GLU A 298 17.43 16.36 -12.25
N ALA A 299 17.06 15.10 -12.58
CA ALA A 299 17.26 13.98 -11.67
C ALA A 299 18.76 13.74 -11.46
N GLU A 300 19.29 14.26 -10.36
CA GLU A 300 20.67 14.05 -9.94
C GLU A 300 20.86 12.61 -9.43
N ASP A 301 22.07 12.08 -9.54
CA ASP A 301 22.52 10.80 -8.97
C ASP A 301 21.69 9.57 -9.42
N VAL A 302 21.21 9.54 -10.68
CA VAL A 302 20.57 8.33 -11.23
C VAL A 302 21.65 7.27 -11.47
N PRO A 303 21.63 6.12 -10.79
CA PRO A 303 22.62 5.08 -11.02
C PRO A 303 22.46 4.46 -12.42
N ASP A 304 23.54 3.94 -12.97
CA ASP A 304 23.48 3.21 -14.24
C ASP A 304 22.94 1.80 -14.02
N LEU A 305 21.81 1.49 -14.68
CA LEU A 305 21.14 0.18 -14.56
C LEU A 305 22.04 -0.96 -15.05
N ARG A 306 22.75 -0.76 -16.19
CA ARG A 306 23.56 -1.81 -16.80
C ARG A 306 24.83 -2.07 -16.00
N GLU A 307 25.45 -1.02 -15.47
CA GLU A 307 26.60 -1.11 -14.57
C GLU A 307 26.24 -1.88 -13.30
N LEU A 308 25.08 -1.57 -12.66
CA LEU A 308 24.61 -2.28 -11.49
C LEU A 308 24.33 -3.77 -11.74
N CYS A 309 23.94 -4.13 -12.95
CA CYS A 309 23.71 -5.52 -13.34
C CYS A 309 24.97 -6.21 -13.88
N GLY A 310 26.06 -5.48 -14.16
CA GLY A 310 27.27 -6.00 -14.79
C GLY A 310 27.01 -6.54 -16.18
N VAL A 311 26.15 -5.88 -16.98
CA VAL A 311 25.76 -6.33 -18.33
C VAL A 311 26.22 -5.34 -19.40
N GLU A 312 26.69 -5.88 -20.53
CA GLU A 312 27.13 -5.10 -21.67
C GLU A 312 25.98 -4.40 -22.39
N LYS A 313 26.29 -3.35 -23.15
CA LYS A 313 25.29 -2.53 -23.85
C LYS A 313 24.39 -3.34 -24.79
N ASP A 314 24.93 -4.35 -25.45
CA ASP A 314 24.22 -5.16 -26.43
C ASP A 314 23.51 -6.38 -25.81
N THR A 315 23.59 -6.57 -24.49
CA THR A 315 22.90 -7.64 -23.78
C THR A 315 21.44 -7.26 -23.58
N PRO A 316 20.46 -8.05 -24.10
CA PRO A 316 19.04 -7.74 -23.92
C PRO A 316 18.65 -7.75 -22.44
N LEU A 317 18.04 -6.66 -21.99
CA LEU A 317 17.68 -6.43 -20.59
C LEU A 317 16.21 -6.08 -20.46
N MET A 318 15.43 -6.97 -19.81
CA MET A 318 14.04 -6.69 -19.47
C MET A 318 13.91 -6.20 -18.03
N VAL A 319 13.06 -5.20 -17.77
CA VAL A 319 12.88 -4.62 -16.44
C VAL A 319 11.45 -4.72 -15.94
N TYR A 320 11.30 -5.11 -14.67
CA TYR A 320 10.07 -4.99 -13.89
C TYR A 320 10.30 -4.02 -12.72
N SER A 321 9.44 -3.01 -12.59
CA SER A 321 9.41 -2.07 -11.47
C SER A 321 8.13 -2.21 -10.67
N GLY A 322 8.20 -2.41 -9.34
CA GLY A 322 7.03 -2.37 -8.48
C GLY A 322 7.01 -3.31 -7.29
N ALA A 323 5.83 -3.49 -6.70
CA ALA A 323 5.65 -4.34 -5.52
C ALA A 323 5.78 -5.83 -5.85
N PRO A 324 6.49 -6.62 -5.01
CA PRO A 324 6.66 -8.06 -5.21
C PRO A 324 5.48 -8.86 -4.65
N LEU A 325 4.36 -8.87 -5.37
CA LEU A 325 3.16 -9.63 -5.03
C LEU A 325 2.93 -10.74 -6.06
N GLU A 326 2.43 -11.91 -5.62
CA GLU A 326 2.14 -13.05 -6.50
C GLU A 326 1.23 -12.66 -7.67
N GLN A 327 0.21 -11.85 -7.40
CA GLN A 327 -0.73 -11.36 -8.42
C GLN A 327 -0.09 -10.43 -9.47
N ARG A 328 1.14 -9.96 -9.24
CA ARG A 328 1.92 -9.20 -10.22
C ARG A 328 2.60 -10.08 -11.27
N GLY A 329 2.53 -11.41 -11.14
CA GLY A 329 2.95 -12.36 -12.15
C GLY A 329 4.46 -12.41 -12.45
N ILE A 330 5.30 -11.86 -11.56
CA ILE A 330 6.76 -11.75 -11.75
C ILE A 330 7.40 -13.12 -12.00
N HIS A 331 6.82 -14.18 -11.43
CA HIS A 331 7.30 -15.55 -11.64
C HIS A 331 7.33 -15.96 -13.12
N THR A 332 6.43 -15.43 -13.97
CA THR A 332 6.42 -15.69 -15.42
C THR A 332 7.73 -15.25 -16.07
N MET A 333 8.30 -14.11 -15.64
CA MET A 333 9.60 -13.64 -16.13
C MET A 333 10.74 -14.61 -15.77
N VAL A 334 10.74 -15.08 -14.52
CA VAL A 334 11.77 -16.02 -14.02
C VAL A 334 11.69 -17.37 -14.72
N GLU A 335 10.48 -17.91 -14.88
CA GLU A 335 10.23 -19.18 -15.57
C GLU A 335 10.55 -19.11 -17.07
N ALA A 336 10.54 -17.95 -17.68
CA ALA A 336 10.85 -17.77 -19.11
C ALA A 336 12.36 -17.71 -19.41
N LEU A 337 13.20 -17.34 -18.43
CA LEU A 337 14.64 -17.15 -18.65
C LEU A 337 15.39 -18.36 -19.25
N PRO A 338 15.06 -19.62 -18.92
CA PRO A 338 15.71 -20.76 -19.59
C PRO A 338 15.50 -20.80 -21.10
N ALA A 339 14.33 -20.36 -21.60
CA ALA A 339 14.03 -20.29 -23.02
C ALA A 339 14.59 -19.03 -23.71
N LEU A 340 15.08 -18.07 -22.94
CA LEU A 340 15.65 -16.79 -23.38
C LEU A 340 17.15 -16.70 -22.98
N PRO A 341 18.05 -17.48 -23.59
CA PRO A 341 19.40 -17.69 -23.06
C PRO A 341 20.26 -16.43 -22.98
N ASN A 342 20.01 -15.42 -23.82
CA ASN A 342 20.78 -14.18 -23.87
C ASN A 342 20.09 -13.01 -23.14
N VAL A 343 18.90 -13.22 -22.56
CA VAL A 343 18.13 -12.16 -21.91
C VAL A 343 18.40 -12.13 -20.42
N HIS A 344 18.66 -10.94 -19.89
CA HIS A 344 18.72 -10.68 -18.45
C HIS A 344 17.43 -10.04 -17.97
N ALA A 345 17.04 -10.32 -16.72
CA ALA A 345 15.86 -9.77 -16.07
C ALA A 345 16.24 -8.96 -14.84
N VAL A 346 15.75 -7.73 -14.78
CA VAL A 346 15.87 -6.87 -13.61
C VAL A 346 14.55 -6.78 -12.88
N LEU A 347 14.56 -7.08 -11.60
CA LEU A 347 13.45 -6.91 -10.68
C LEU A 347 13.76 -5.75 -9.73
N MET A 348 13.25 -4.55 -10.02
CA MET A 348 13.35 -3.37 -9.16
C MET A 348 12.21 -3.40 -8.13
N LEU A 349 12.50 -3.87 -6.90
CA LEU A 349 11.51 -4.23 -5.90
C LEU A 349 11.65 -3.45 -4.59
N SER A 350 10.53 -3.13 -3.95
CA SER A 350 10.51 -2.37 -2.68
C SER A 350 10.71 -3.21 -1.42
N ARG A 351 10.63 -4.55 -1.47
CA ARG A 351 10.59 -5.41 -0.27
C ARG A 351 11.29 -6.75 -0.50
N HIS A 352 12.61 -6.70 -0.61
CA HIS A 352 13.47 -7.86 -0.91
C HIS A 352 13.37 -9.01 0.13
N HIS A 353 13.05 -8.69 1.39
CA HIS A 353 12.94 -9.68 2.48
C HIS A 353 11.64 -10.51 2.48
N TRP A 354 10.71 -10.23 1.60
CA TRP A 354 9.46 -10.99 1.54
C TRP A 354 9.68 -12.42 1.06
N LYS A 355 8.82 -13.33 1.54
CA LYS A 355 8.90 -14.75 1.18
C LYS A 355 8.84 -14.94 -0.33
N TYR A 356 7.91 -14.28 -1.00
CA TYR A 356 7.75 -14.39 -2.46
C TYR A 356 9.02 -14.01 -3.23
N VAL A 357 9.76 -12.97 -2.80
CA VAL A 357 11.04 -12.61 -3.45
C VAL A 357 12.09 -13.70 -3.24
N ARG A 358 12.19 -14.25 -2.03
CA ARG A 358 13.10 -15.38 -1.77
C ARG A 358 12.73 -16.61 -2.60
N ASP A 359 11.43 -16.89 -2.75
CA ASP A 359 10.95 -18.00 -3.59
C ASP A 359 11.32 -17.77 -5.07
N LEU A 360 11.23 -16.52 -5.59
CA LEU A 360 11.67 -16.19 -6.95
C LEU A 360 13.18 -16.39 -7.15
N VAL A 361 14.01 -15.99 -6.18
CA VAL A 361 15.47 -16.20 -6.23
C VAL A 361 15.80 -17.67 -6.22
N ALA A 362 15.25 -18.44 -5.28
CA ALA A 362 15.44 -19.87 -5.20
C ALA A 362 15.01 -20.57 -6.49
N ARG A 363 13.93 -20.11 -7.10
CA ARG A 363 13.47 -20.64 -8.39
C ARG A 363 14.45 -20.33 -9.52
N GLY A 364 15.02 -19.15 -9.54
CA GLY A 364 16.08 -18.76 -10.49
C GLY A 364 17.34 -19.63 -10.35
N GLU A 365 17.71 -19.99 -9.12
CA GLU A 365 18.80 -20.92 -8.83
C GLU A 365 18.49 -22.35 -9.35
N GLU A 366 17.30 -22.88 -9.06
CA GLU A 366 16.84 -24.18 -9.55
C GLU A 366 16.84 -24.28 -11.09
N LEU A 367 16.48 -23.19 -11.76
CA LEU A 367 16.45 -23.09 -13.21
C LEU A 367 17.82 -22.82 -13.84
N GLY A 368 18.87 -22.61 -13.04
CA GLY A 368 20.22 -22.29 -13.53
C GLY A 368 20.36 -20.90 -14.16
N VAL A 369 19.46 -19.97 -13.83
CA VAL A 369 19.41 -18.61 -14.40
C VAL A 369 19.78 -17.51 -13.41
N ALA A 370 20.28 -17.85 -12.22
CA ALA A 370 20.60 -16.90 -11.16
C ALA A 370 21.56 -15.78 -11.62
N GLY A 371 22.52 -16.07 -12.51
CA GLY A 371 23.44 -15.07 -13.07
C GLY A 371 22.79 -14.06 -14.04
N ARG A 372 21.53 -14.30 -14.43
CA ARG A 372 20.77 -13.44 -15.34
C ARG A 372 19.52 -12.81 -14.68
N LEU A 373 19.35 -13.03 -13.37
CA LEU A 373 18.25 -12.48 -12.56
C LEU A 373 18.82 -11.46 -11.57
N HIS A 374 18.57 -10.17 -11.79
CA HIS A 374 19.10 -9.09 -10.98
C HIS A 374 18.01 -8.50 -10.08
N LEU A 375 18.30 -8.41 -8.77
CA LEU A 375 17.40 -7.80 -7.79
C LEU A 375 17.96 -6.44 -7.39
N LEU A 376 17.23 -5.37 -7.70
CA LEU A 376 17.63 -4.01 -7.38
C LEU A 376 16.60 -3.35 -6.45
N PRO A 377 17.04 -2.43 -5.57
CA PRO A 377 16.15 -1.66 -4.72
C PRO A 377 15.26 -0.73 -5.56
N HIS A 378 14.08 -0.42 -5.03
CA HIS A 378 13.20 0.57 -5.62
C HIS A 378 13.79 1.98 -5.43
N LEU A 379 13.76 2.79 -6.47
CA LEU A 379 14.28 4.15 -6.48
C LEU A 379 13.19 5.19 -6.15
N PRO A 380 13.57 6.41 -5.76
CA PRO A 380 12.67 7.56 -5.71
C PRO A 380 11.96 7.76 -7.06
N TYR A 381 10.70 8.16 -7.03
CA TYR A 381 9.86 8.18 -8.24
C TYR A 381 10.42 9.03 -9.38
N ARG A 382 11.13 10.13 -9.10
CA ARG A 382 11.78 10.99 -10.11
C ARG A 382 12.95 10.32 -10.83
N GLN A 383 13.57 9.31 -10.21
CA GLN A 383 14.70 8.57 -10.79
C GLN A 383 14.24 7.34 -11.61
N VAL A 384 12.98 6.91 -11.49
CA VAL A 384 12.51 5.65 -12.11
C VAL A 384 12.60 5.71 -13.63
N VAL A 385 12.06 6.74 -14.27
CA VAL A 385 12.04 6.86 -15.74
C VAL A 385 13.44 6.89 -16.33
N PRO A 386 14.36 7.78 -15.93
CA PRO A 386 15.72 7.78 -16.48
C PRO A 386 16.50 6.51 -16.17
N PHE A 387 16.26 5.86 -15.03
CA PHE A 387 16.90 4.60 -14.67
C PHE A 387 16.47 3.44 -15.58
N VAL A 388 15.16 3.25 -15.78
CA VAL A 388 14.66 2.15 -16.61
C VAL A 388 14.90 2.37 -18.10
N ALA A 389 15.19 3.60 -18.54
CA ALA A 389 15.49 3.92 -19.94
C ALA A 389 16.74 3.19 -20.49
N ALA A 390 17.62 2.69 -19.62
CA ALA A 390 18.77 1.86 -20.00
C ALA A 390 18.41 0.38 -20.27
N ALA A 391 17.16 -0.04 -20.04
CA ALA A 391 16.67 -1.37 -20.41
C ALA A 391 16.21 -1.41 -21.88
N ASP A 392 15.92 -2.61 -22.38
CA ASP A 392 15.42 -2.82 -23.74
C ASP A 392 13.90 -3.09 -23.75
N ILE A 393 13.35 -3.68 -22.69
CA ILE A 393 11.94 -4.08 -22.58
C ILE A 393 11.40 -3.71 -21.20
N GLY A 394 10.26 -3.00 -21.17
CA GLY A 394 9.45 -2.81 -19.98
C GLY A 394 8.42 -3.91 -19.82
N VAL A 395 8.42 -4.63 -18.68
CA VAL A 395 7.54 -5.79 -18.49
C VAL A 395 6.44 -5.53 -17.47
N ASN A 396 5.20 -5.86 -17.83
CA ASN A 396 4.04 -5.81 -16.93
C ASN A 396 3.24 -7.13 -16.95
N PRO A 397 3.70 -8.19 -16.23
CA PRO A 397 3.20 -9.56 -16.36
C PRO A 397 2.05 -9.88 -15.40
N VAL A 398 1.24 -8.89 -15.03
CA VAL A 398 0.19 -9.02 -14.00
C VAL A 398 -0.83 -10.11 -14.36
N LEU A 399 -1.33 -10.80 -13.34
CA LEU A 399 -2.37 -11.81 -13.50
C LEU A 399 -3.77 -11.17 -13.50
N HIS A 400 -4.75 -11.86 -14.08
CA HIS A 400 -6.14 -11.44 -14.08
C HIS A 400 -6.66 -11.22 -12.66
N HIS A 401 -7.10 -10.01 -12.39
CA HIS A 401 -7.71 -9.60 -11.14
C HIS A 401 -8.59 -8.38 -11.39
N GLN A 402 -9.73 -8.25 -10.73
CA GLN A 402 -10.71 -7.21 -11.05
C GLN A 402 -10.08 -5.79 -11.09
N ASN A 403 -9.25 -5.45 -10.11
CA ASN A 403 -8.57 -4.14 -10.10
C ASN A 403 -7.47 -4.01 -11.17
N HIS A 404 -6.89 -5.11 -11.63
CA HIS A 404 -5.95 -5.06 -12.74
C HIS A 404 -6.66 -4.82 -14.08
N GLU A 405 -7.88 -5.36 -14.23
CA GLU A 405 -8.67 -5.20 -15.48
C GLU A 405 -9.12 -3.77 -15.77
N ILE A 406 -9.21 -2.94 -14.73
CA ILE A 406 -9.79 -1.61 -14.82
C ILE A 406 -8.78 -0.47 -14.68
N SER A 407 -7.51 -0.80 -14.48
CA SER A 407 -6.47 0.21 -14.21
C SER A 407 -5.36 0.16 -15.24
N LEU A 408 -4.88 1.32 -15.65
CA LEU A 408 -3.60 1.45 -16.33
C LEU A 408 -2.52 1.60 -15.26
N HIS A 409 -1.61 0.62 -15.19
CA HIS A 409 -0.63 0.55 -14.11
C HIS A 409 0.44 1.61 -14.27
N THR A 410 0.88 2.24 -13.17
CA THR A 410 1.90 3.30 -13.12
C THR A 410 3.13 2.99 -13.99
N LYS A 411 3.64 1.76 -13.94
CA LYS A 411 4.81 1.36 -14.71
C LYS A 411 4.64 1.46 -16.25
N ILE A 412 3.40 1.40 -16.75
CA ILE A 412 3.13 1.61 -18.19
C ILE A 412 3.52 3.05 -18.57
N PHE A 413 3.15 4.01 -17.73
CA PHE A 413 3.54 5.42 -17.96
C PHE A 413 5.05 5.60 -17.84
N ASP A 414 5.69 5.02 -16.80
CA ASP A 414 7.14 5.13 -16.60
C ASP A 414 7.91 4.56 -17.80
N TYR A 415 7.54 3.36 -18.26
CA TYR A 415 8.16 2.72 -19.42
C TYR A 415 7.88 3.47 -20.72
N SER A 416 6.69 4.04 -20.87
CA SER A 416 6.35 4.84 -22.05
C SER A 416 7.19 6.11 -22.12
N HIS A 417 7.39 6.81 -21.01
CA HIS A 417 8.27 7.98 -20.97
C HIS A 417 9.76 7.62 -21.15
N ALA A 418 10.14 6.40 -20.75
CA ALA A 418 11.46 5.84 -21.08
C ALA A 418 11.57 5.32 -22.54
N ARG A 419 10.48 5.41 -23.33
CA ARG A 419 10.38 4.92 -24.72
C ARG A 419 10.73 3.44 -24.90
N LEU A 420 10.44 2.62 -23.88
CA LEU A 420 10.68 1.18 -23.92
C LEU A 420 9.59 0.45 -24.68
N PRO A 421 9.93 -0.47 -25.58
CA PRO A 421 9.00 -1.50 -26.02
C PRO A 421 8.43 -2.27 -24.84
N LEU A 422 7.14 -2.57 -24.86
CA LEU A 422 6.43 -3.21 -23.74
C LEU A 422 6.14 -4.69 -24.01
N VAL A 423 6.24 -5.51 -22.97
CA VAL A 423 5.66 -6.85 -22.93
C VAL A 423 4.68 -6.91 -21.78
N VAL A 424 3.38 -7.01 -22.08
CA VAL A 424 2.30 -6.92 -21.11
C VAL A 424 1.37 -8.13 -21.19
N SER A 425 0.79 -8.52 -20.06
CA SER A 425 -0.25 -9.55 -20.05
C SER A 425 -1.56 -9.02 -20.63
N ASP A 426 -2.44 -9.94 -21.03
CA ASP A 426 -3.75 -9.66 -21.66
C ASP A 426 -4.82 -9.15 -20.68
N VAL A 427 -4.40 -8.54 -19.59
CA VAL A 427 -5.27 -7.81 -18.66
C VAL A 427 -5.86 -6.60 -19.38
N ARG A 428 -7.20 -6.51 -19.38
CA ARG A 428 -7.99 -5.73 -20.32
C ARG A 428 -7.48 -4.32 -20.61
N THR A 429 -7.51 -3.40 -19.64
CA THR A 429 -7.16 -1.98 -19.88
C THR A 429 -5.74 -1.81 -20.41
N VAL A 430 -4.77 -2.58 -19.87
CA VAL A 430 -3.39 -2.52 -20.31
C VAL A 430 -3.23 -3.08 -21.71
N ALA A 431 -3.85 -4.25 -21.99
CA ALA A 431 -3.78 -4.90 -23.30
C ALA A 431 -4.44 -4.08 -24.39
N GLU A 432 -5.61 -3.50 -24.13
CA GLU A 432 -6.32 -2.60 -25.04
C GLU A 432 -5.45 -1.37 -25.37
N THR A 433 -4.83 -0.77 -24.36
CA THR A 433 -3.95 0.39 -24.52
C THR A 433 -2.73 0.04 -25.40
N VAL A 434 -2.02 -1.05 -25.08
CA VAL A 434 -0.81 -1.44 -25.82
C VAL A 434 -1.12 -1.83 -27.27
N ARG A 435 -2.26 -2.51 -27.51
CA ARG A 435 -2.72 -2.81 -28.87
C ARG A 435 -3.08 -1.54 -29.66
N ALA A 436 -3.76 -0.58 -29.02
CA ALA A 436 -4.16 0.67 -29.67
C ALA A 436 -2.95 1.56 -30.01
N THR A 437 -1.96 1.63 -29.13
CA THR A 437 -0.76 2.44 -29.34
C THR A 437 0.31 1.74 -30.20
N GLY A 438 0.36 0.41 -30.17
CA GLY A 438 1.37 -0.38 -30.88
C GLY A 438 2.77 -0.32 -30.25
N GLN A 439 2.88 0.09 -28.99
CA GLN A 439 4.16 0.27 -28.28
C GLN A 439 4.70 -1.05 -27.66
N GLY A 440 4.13 -2.22 -27.99
CA GLY A 440 4.59 -3.49 -27.43
C GLY A 440 3.75 -4.68 -27.82
N GLU A 441 4.06 -5.82 -27.20
CA GLU A 441 3.40 -7.10 -27.37
C GLU A 441 2.51 -7.47 -26.18
N VAL A 442 1.42 -8.17 -26.48
CA VAL A 442 0.50 -8.70 -25.47
C VAL A 442 0.61 -10.23 -25.43
N PHE A 443 0.73 -10.79 -24.22
CA PHE A 443 0.78 -12.25 -23.99
C PHE A 443 -0.31 -12.68 -23.00
N ARG A 444 -0.67 -13.97 -23.00
CA ARG A 444 -1.65 -14.53 -22.05
C ARG A 444 -1.11 -14.56 -20.62
N ALA A 445 -1.82 -13.94 -19.69
CA ALA A 445 -1.41 -13.83 -18.29
C ALA A 445 -1.07 -15.21 -17.67
N GLY A 446 0.16 -15.35 -17.15
CA GLY A 446 0.67 -16.59 -16.56
C GLY A 446 1.14 -17.65 -17.56
N ASP A 447 1.04 -17.41 -18.86
CA ASP A 447 1.55 -18.33 -19.89
C ASP A 447 3.00 -17.97 -20.23
N THR A 448 3.92 -18.79 -19.72
CA THR A 448 5.38 -18.58 -19.92
C THR A 448 5.79 -18.73 -21.39
N ALA A 449 5.18 -19.65 -22.14
CA ALA A 449 5.54 -19.86 -23.55
C ALA A 449 5.09 -18.66 -24.41
N ASP A 450 3.90 -18.12 -24.15
CA ASP A 450 3.41 -16.94 -24.86
C ASP A 450 4.17 -15.67 -24.44
N PHE A 451 4.65 -15.60 -23.19
CA PHE A 451 5.56 -14.55 -22.74
C PHE A 451 6.89 -14.59 -23.51
N VAL A 452 7.49 -15.77 -23.68
CA VAL A 452 8.72 -15.96 -24.47
C VAL A 452 8.50 -15.46 -25.90
N ARG A 453 7.40 -15.88 -26.56
CA ARG A 453 7.03 -15.41 -27.91
C ARG A 453 6.99 -13.87 -27.97
N ALA A 454 6.35 -13.23 -26.98
CA ALA A 454 6.21 -11.78 -26.95
C ALA A 454 7.57 -11.06 -26.77
N VAL A 455 8.44 -11.58 -25.91
CA VAL A 455 9.81 -11.06 -25.72
C VAL A 455 10.62 -11.19 -27.02
N GLU A 456 10.61 -12.37 -27.64
CA GLU A 456 11.32 -12.60 -28.92
C GLU A 456 10.81 -11.70 -30.04
N ALA A 457 9.49 -11.48 -30.13
CA ALA A 457 8.91 -10.57 -31.11
C ALA A 457 9.40 -9.12 -30.93
N VAL A 458 9.48 -8.66 -29.69
CA VAL A 458 10.01 -7.32 -29.39
C VAL A 458 11.50 -7.22 -29.70
N LEU A 459 12.29 -8.23 -29.34
CA LEU A 459 13.75 -8.24 -29.59
C LEU A 459 14.10 -8.36 -31.08
N ALA A 460 13.24 -9.01 -31.89
CA ALA A 460 13.44 -9.13 -33.31
C ALA A 460 13.31 -7.79 -34.08
N ASP A 461 12.45 -6.89 -33.63
CA ASP A 461 12.23 -5.60 -34.26
C ASP A 461 11.82 -4.53 -33.21
N PRO A 462 12.73 -4.10 -32.33
CA PRO A 462 12.41 -3.16 -31.26
C PRO A 462 12.03 -1.77 -31.79
N ASP A 463 12.55 -1.37 -32.95
CA ASP A 463 12.32 -0.03 -33.53
C ASP A 463 10.87 0.14 -33.97
N ARG A 464 10.24 -0.92 -34.49
CA ARG A 464 8.79 -0.94 -34.78
C ARG A 464 7.93 -0.48 -33.60
N TYR A 465 8.28 -0.91 -32.37
CA TYR A 465 7.55 -0.55 -31.16
C TYR A 465 7.93 0.83 -30.64
N ARG A 466 9.20 1.27 -30.85
CA ARG A 466 9.66 2.62 -30.53
C ARG A 466 9.03 3.68 -31.40
N GLU A 467 8.73 3.40 -32.67
CA GLU A 467 8.00 4.30 -33.58
C GLU A 467 6.63 4.70 -33.03
N ALA A 468 6.01 3.90 -32.14
CA ALA A 468 4.76 4.24 -31.51
C ALA A 468 4.83 5.55 -30.70
N TYR A 469 6.02 5.86 -30.17
CA TYR A 469 6.27 7.06 -29.38
C TYR A 469 6.40 8.35 -30.20
N GLU A 470 6.42 8.24 -31.51
CA GLU A 470 6.46 9.40 -32.43
C GLU A 470 5.06 9.98 -32.76
N GLY A 471 4.03 9.64 -31.96
CA GLY A 471 2.71 10.26 -32.08
C GLY A 471 1.50 9.35 -31.81
N ARG A 472 1.71 8.04 -31.61
CA ARG A 472 0.59 7.12 -31.27
C ARG A 472 0.35 6.98 -29.76
N VAL A 473 1.42 7.12 -28.98
CA VAL A 473 1.36 7.10 -27.50
C VAL A 473 1.11 8.53 -27.01
N PRO A 474 0.07 8.77 -26.18
CA PRO A 474 -0.30 10.13 -25.75
C PRO A 474 0.56 10.56 -24.56
N LEU A 475 1.88 10.69 -24.77
CA LEU A 475 2.85 11.00 -23.71
C LEU A 475 2.54 12.32 -23.00
N GLU A 476 2.07 13.35 -23.71
CA GLU A 476 1.73 14.65 -23.11
C GLU A 476 0.54 14.53 -22.14
N GLU A 477 -0.43 13.68 -22.42
CA GLU A 477 -1.57 13.41 -21.54
C GLU A 477 -1.13 12.56 -20.34
N TRP A 478 -0.11 11.73 -20.51
CA TRP A 478 0.44 10.84 -19.50
C TRP A 478 1.54 11.51 -18.67
N THR A 479 1.44 12.81 -18.42
CA THR A 479 2.34 13.57 -17.53
C THR A 479 1.62 13.92 -16.24
N TRP A 480 2.37 14.01 -15.13
CA TRP A 480 1.80 14.46 -13.87
C TRP A 480 1.28 15.90 -13.96
N ARG A 481 1.95 16.78 -14.70
CA ARG A 481 1.49 18.16 -14.93
C ARG A 481 0.03 18.18 -15.40
N ARG A 482 -0.31 17.38 -16.41
CA ARG A 482 -1.68 17.30 -16.95
C ARG A 482 -2.66 16.77 -15.91
N GLN A 483 -2.24 15.79 -15.11
CA GLN A 483 -3.06 15.24 -14.04
C GLN A 483 -3.27 16.24 -12.89
N ALA A 484 -2.23 17.00 -12.54
CA ALA A 484 -2.27 18.05 -11.53
C ALA A 484 -3.23 19.19 -11.94
N GLU A 485 -3.27 19.58 -13.22
CA GLU A 485 -4.25 20.53 -13.74
C GLU A 485 -5.69 20.07 -13.50
N THR A 486 -5.97 18.80 -13.75
CA THR A 486 -7.30 18.20 -13.50
C THR A 486 -7.62 18.23 -12.00
N LEU A 487 -6.69 17.81 -11.13
CA LEU A 487 -6.88 17.76 -9.69
C LEU A 487 -7.08 19.15 -9.10
N THR A 488 -6.22 20.12 -9.45
CA THR A 488 -6.31 21.50 -8.98
C THR A 488 -7.57 22.19 -9.50
N GLY A 489 -8.04 21.83 -10.69
CA GLY A 489 -9.34 22.23 -11.23
C GLY A 489 -10.50 21.76 -10.36
N VAL A 490 -10.47 20.52 -9.86
CA VAL A 490 -11.47 20.01 -8.89
C VAL A 490 -11.45 20.84 -7.61
N TYR A 491 -10.29 21.13 -7.06
CA TYR A 491 -10.18 21.96 -5.84
C TYR A 491 -10.71 23.39 -6.07
N ALA A 492 -10.29 24.02 -7.18
CA ALA A 492 -10.74 25.37 -7.53
C ALA A 492 -12.27 25.44 -7.73
N GLY A 493 -12.87 24.41 -8.29
CA GLY A 493 -14.32 24.30 -8.43
C GLY A 493 -15.08 24.20 -7.09
N LEU A 494 -14.43 23.68 -6.03
CA LEU A 494 -15.04 23.50 -4.72
C LEU A 494 -14.81 24.67 -3.76
N ILE A 495 -13.57 25.19 -3.73
CA ILE A 495 -13.15 26.21 -2.76
C ILE A 495 -12.68 27.52 -3.42
N GLY A 496 -12.83 27.64 -4.74
CA GLY A 496 -12.33 28.78 -5.52
C GLY A 496 -10.85 28.67 -5.86
N PRO A 497 -10.37 29.49 -6.81
CA PRO A 497 -8.99 29.47 -7.26
C PRO A 497 -8.02 29.71 -6.09
N ALA A 498 -6.83 29.15 -6.22
CA ALA A 498 -5.74 29.44 -5.29
C ALA A 498 -5.40 30.93 -5.32
N PRO A 499 -5.00 31.52 -4.18
CA PRO A 499 -4.51 32.89 -4.18
C PRO A 499 -3.32 33.00 -5.13
N VAL A 500 -3.33 33.99 -6.03
CA VAL A 500 -2.16 34.28 -6.87
C VAL A 500 -1.00 34.58 -5.92
N ALA A 501 0.11 33.85 -6.03
CA ALA A 501 1.31 34.13 -5.25
C ALA A 501 1.77 35.56 -5.56
N VAL A 502 1.58 36.47 -4.62
CA VAL A 502 2.13 37.82 -4.72
C VAL A 502 3.63 37.70 -4.49
N GLY A 503 4.41 37.49 -5.56
CA GLY A 503 5.86 37.39 -5.42
C GLY A 503 6.64 36.75 -6.57
N ALA A 504 6.15 36.83 -7.82
CA ALA A 504 6.97 36.48 -8.98
C ALA A 504 6.98 37.63 -10.00
N ALA A 505 7.35 38.83 -9.53
CA ALA A 505 7.67 39.97 -10.38
C ALA A 505 8.77 40.76 -9.69
N ALA A 506 10.02 40.38 -9.91
CA ALA A 506 11.20 41.23 -9.91
C ALA A 506 12.40 40.42 -10.45
#